data_1bf1a55ce4fec7687cc7f5c2bb2f553e
#
_entry.id   1bf1a55ce4fec7687cc7f5c2bb2f553e
#
_cell.length_a   1.000
_cell.length_b   1.000
_cell.length_c   1.000
_cell.angle_alpha   90.00
_cell.angle_beta   90.00
_cell.angle_gamma   90.00
#
_symmetry.space_group_name_H-M   'P 1'
#
loop_
_entity.id
_entity.type
_entity.pdbx_description
1 polymer ?
#
loop_
_entity_poly.entity_id
_entity_poly.type
_entity_poly.pdbx_seq_one_letter_code
_entity_poly.pdbx_strand_id
1 'polypeptide(L)'
;MNLKSLKYFFFLMMAVITLSSCSEDDDNVSEYANWQERNEQAFADTLAYARMMGEANGWYVYKNWTFENQTPTLNKDQNGNLVTLTYKDCDNIIVHVLKKGEGKTSPILTDSVQVSYRGRFIPTKNYEEGYVFDQSFTGTFDAATANPIRSVAGGFIDGFTTALLKMHPGDHWQVFIPYQLAYGESGNSSIQGYSMLRFEMVLKSYKRASGKKWITE
;
A
#
# COMPACT_ATOMS: atom_id res chain seq x y z
N MET A 1 -0.78 40.77 6.36
CA MET A 1 -2.12 40.20 6.50
C MET A 1 -2.16 39.46 7.83
N ASN A 2 -3.03 39.89 8.76
CA ASN A 2 -2.94 39.47 10.17
C ASN A 2 -3.51 38.07 10.36
N LEU A 3 -2.85 37.23 11.16
CA LEU A 3 -3.23 35.83 11.41
C LEU A 3 -4.67 35.65 11.90
N LYS A 4 -5.27 36.68 12.48
CA LYS A 4 -6.68 36.72 12.87
C LYS A 4 -7.62 36.85 11.65
N SER A 5 -7.22 37.57 10.60
CA SER A 5 -7.98 37.70 9.34
C SER A 5 -8.05 36.40 8.54
N LEU A 6 -7.01 35.56 8.65
CA LEU A 6 -6.94 34.26 7.96
C LEU A 6 -7.90 33.23 8.60
N LYS A 7 -8.11 33.28 9.92
CA LYS A 7 -9.07 32.43 10.62
C LYS A 7 -10.52 32.75 10.24
N TYR A 8 -10.86 34.00 10.05
CA TYR A 8 -12.21 34.41 9.64
C TYR A 8 -12.47 34.12 8.15
N PHE A 9 -11.44 34.13 7.31
CA PHE A 9 -11.56 33.74 5.90
C PHE A 9 -11.83 32.23 5.76
N PHE A 10 -11.18 31.38 6.59
CA PHE A 10 -11.44 29.94 6.65
C PHE A 10 -12.82 29.62 7.22
N PHE A 11 -13.31 30.39 8.19
CA PHE A 11 -14.65 30.20 8.76
C PHE A 11 -15.77 30.68 7.81
N LEU A 12 -15.51 31.69 6.98
CA LEU A 12 -16.46 32.19 5.98
C LEU A 12 -16.57 31.25 4.77
N MET A 13 -15.47 30.55 4.43
CA MET A 13 -15.50 29.55 3.34
C MET A 13 -16.20 28.25 3.74
N MET A 14 -16.29 27.96 5.05
CA MET A 14 -17.01 26.81 5.59
C MET A 14 -18.53 27.03 5.74
N ALA A 15 -18.98 28.28 5.62
CA ALA A 15 -20.40 28.64 5.81
C ALA A 15 -21.21 28.71 4.49
N VAL A 16 -20.63 28.41 3.32
CA VAL A 16 -21.31 28.51 2.01
C VAL A 16 -21.73 27.14 1.45
N ILE A 17 -21.48 26.03 2.18
CA ILE A 17 -21.87 24.68 1.71
C ILE A 17 -23.01 24.10 2.55
N THR A 18 -24.01 24.92 2.91
CA THR A 18 -25.23 24.39 3.53
C THR A 18 -26.48 25.04 2.92
N LEU A 19 -26.73 24.80 1.65
CA LEU A 19 -28.05 24.86 1.05
C LEU A 19 -28.07 23.96 -0.18
N SER A 20 -28.17 22.67 0.06
CA SER A 20 -28.72 21.76 -0.93
C SER A 20 -29.64 20.80 -0.21
N SER A 21 -30.92 21.13 -0.29
CA SER A 21 -32.10 20.29 -0.40
C SER A 21 -32.06 18.93 0.28
N CYS A 22 -32.82 18.78 1.35
CA CYS A 22 -33.46 17.52 1.71
C CYS A 22 -34.19 16.95 0.49
N SER A 23 -33.68 15.85 -0.05
CA SER A 23 -34.52 14.79 -0.58
C SER A 23 -34.28 13.61 0.38
N GLU A 24 -35.28 13.30 1.17
CA GLU A 24 -35.46 11.97 1.74
C GLU A 24 -35.47 11.03 0.53
N ASP A 25 -34.58 10.06 0.59
CA ASP A 25 -34.58 8.75 -0.02
C ASP A 25 -33.19 8.43 -0.59
N ASP A 26 -32.63 7.46 0.02
CA ASP A 26 -31.65 6.45 -0.30
C ASP A 26 -30.45 6.43 0.66
N ASP A 27 -30.72 5.94 1.88
CA ASP A 27 -29.69 5.37 2.77
C ASP A 27 -29.00 4.11 2.18
N ASN A 28 -29.20 3.85 0.89
CA ASN A 28 -28.71 2.68 0.18
C ASN A 28 -27.61 3.03 -0.83
N VAL A 29 -26.81 4.07 -0.53
CA VAL A 29 -25.58 4.27 -1.32
C VAL A 29 -24.67 3.07 -1.04
N SER A 30 -24.48 2.22 -2.05
CA SER A 30 -23.56 1.09 -1.98
C SER A 30 -22.23 1.56 -1.37
N GLU A 31 -21.72 0.83 -0.39
CA GLU A 31 -20.43 1.10 0.25
C GLU A 31 -19.29 1.22 -0.76
N TYR A 32 -19.44 0.56 -1.90
CA TYR A 32 -18.51 0.55 -3.03
C TYR A 32 -18.91 1.51 -4.17
N ALA A 33 -19.82 2.47 -3.92
CA ALA A 33 -20.14 3.50 -4.91
C ALA A 33 -18.87 4.27 -5.31
N ASN A 34 -18.67 4.51 -6.62
CA ASN A 34 -17.49 5.18 -7.19
C ASN A 34 -16.17 4.57 -6.70
N TRP A 35 -16.15 3.24 -6.50
CA TRP A 35 -15.04 2.54 -5.83
C TRP A 35 -13.70 2.73 -6.54
N GLN A 36 -13.68 2.61 -7.87
CA GLN A 36 -12.46 2.81 -8.66
C GLN A 36 -11.91 4.23 -8.46
N GLU A 37 -12.73 5.23 -8.71
CA GLU A 37 -12.32 6.65 -8.58
C GLU A 37 -11.79 6.96 -7.18
N ARG A 38 -12.51 6.49 -6.13
CA ARG A 38 -12.09 6.68 -4.73
C ARG A 38 -10.75 6.03 -4.43
N ASN A 39 -10.49 4.84 -4.95
CA ASN A 39 -9.22 4.13 -4.73
C ASN A 39 -8.07 4.76 -5.50
N GLU A 40 -8.30 5.18 -6.75
CA GLU A 40 -7.31 5.90 -7.55
C GLU A 40 -6.94 7.24 -6.91
N GLN A 41 -7.94 7.99 -6.42
CA GLN A 41 -7.71 9.25 -5.71
C GLN A 41 -6.97 9.02 -4.39
N ALA A 42 -7.39 8.02 -3.59
CA ALA A 42 -6.72 7.70 -2.33
C ALA A 42 -5.25 7.32 -2.53
N PHE A 43 -4.94 6.59 -3.62
CA PHE A 43 -3.56 6.27 -3.96
C PHE A 43 -2.78 7.51 -4.38
N ALA A 44 -3.35 8.36 -5.24
CA ALA A 44 -2.72 9.59 -5.70
C ALA A 44 -2.41 10.55 -4.54
N ASP A 45 -3.37 10.73 -3.62
CA ASP A 45 -3.21 11.58 -2.44
C ASP A 45 -2.12 11.03 -1.50
N THR A 46 -2.12 9.71 -1.27
CA THR A 46 -1.10 9.06 -0.45
C THR A 46 0.29 9.19 -1.08
N LEU A 47 0.40 9.07 -2.41
CA LEU A 47 1.65 9.23 -3.14
C LEU A 47 2.18 10.66 -3.06
N ALA A 48 1.29 11.64 -3.26
CA ALA A 48 1.65 13.05 -3.12
C ALA A 48 2.14 13.36 -1.70
N TYR A 49 1.44 12.84 -0.69
CA TYR A 49 1.84 12.97 0.71
C TYR A 49 3.21 12.31 0.99
N ALA A 50 3.42 11.08 0.52
CA ALA A 50 4.68 10.37 0.69
C ALA A 50 5.87 11.11 0.06
N ARG A 51 5.67 11.65 -1.16
CA ARG A 51 6.70 12.46 -1.85
C ARG A 51 7.00 13.76 -1.10
N MET A 52 5.98 14.39 -0.51
CA MET A 52 6.15 15.60 0.30
C MET A 52 6.91 15.32 1.60
N MET A 53 6.57 14.23 2.28
CA MET A 53 7.20 13.86 3.57
C MET A 53 8.63 13.34 3.37
N GLY A 54 8.86 12.51 2.38
CA GLY A 54 10.16 11.96 2.00
C GLY A 54 10.76 10.98 3.01
N GLU A 55 11.91 10.44 2.66
CA GLU A 55 12.61 9.39 3.41
C GLU A 55 13.01 9.81 4.83
N ALA A 56 13.31 11.09 5.03
CA ALA A 56 13.66 11.62 6.35
C ALA A 56 12.53 11.46 7.39
N ASN A 57 11.29 11.36 6.92
CA ASN A 57 10.10 11.12 7.74
C ASN A 57 9.57 9.68 7.60
N GLY A 58 10.39 8.75 7.11
CA GLY A 58 10.05 7.34 6.98
C GLY A 58 9.12 7.00 5.82
N TRP A 59 8.93 7.90 4.84
CA TRP A 59 8.11 7.66 3.67
C TRP A 59 8.96 7.34 2.45
N TYR A 60 8.62 6.23 1.78
CA TYR A 60 9.34 5.72 0.61
C TYR A 60 8.36 5.40 -0.51
N VAL A 61 8.83 5.53 -1.74
CA VAL A 61 8.12 5.09 -2.95
C VAL A 61 9.03 4.10 -3.68
N TYR A 62 8.61 2.84 -3.70
CA TYR A 62 9.41 1.78 -4.33
C TYR A 62 8.74 1.32 -5.62
N LYS A 63 9.52 1.31 -6.69
CA LYS A 63 9.10 0.70 -7.95
C LYS A 63 8.87 -0.80 -7.77
N ASN A 64 7.85 -1.34 -8.45
CA ASN A 64 7.58 -2.77 -8.46
C ASN A 64 8.82 -3.56 -8.86
N TRP A 65 9.10 -4.63 -8.15
CA TRP A 65 10.26 -5.50 -8.31
C TRP A 65 10.42 -6.01 -9.75
N THR A 66 9.33 -6.23 -10.49
CA THR A 66 9.35 -6.69 -11.88
C THR A 66 9.99 -5.67 -12.82
N PHE A 67 10.00 -4.40 -12.45
CA PHE A 67 10.55 -3.31 -13.25
C PHE A 67 11.96 -2.87 -12.84
N GLU A 68 12.49 -3.32 -11.70
CA GLU A 68 13.77 -2.84 -11.16
C GLU A 68 14.96 -3.11 -12.07
N ASN A 69 14.94 -4.25 -12.80
CA ASN A 69 16.01 -4.67 -13.66
C ASN A 69 15.67 -4.58 -15.16
N GLN A 70 14.57 -3.91 -15.50
CA GLN A 70 14.21 -3.70 -16.89
C GLN A 70 15.02 -2.53 -17.48
N THR A 71 15.75 -2.83 -18.55
CA THR A 71 16.47 -1.81 -19.30
C THR A 71 15.52 -1.13 -20.28
N PRO A 72 15.33 0.19 -20.23
CA PRO A 72 14.39 0.90 -21.12
C PRO A 72 14.60 0.65 -22.62
N THR A 73 15.81 0.28 -23.00
CA THR A 73 16.25 0.10 -24.39
C THR A 73 15.90 -1.26 -25.01
N LEU A 74 15.30 -2.19 -24.25
CA LEU A 74 15.05 -3.56 -24.74
C LEU A 74 13.64 -3.77 -25.29
N ASN A 75 12.71 -2.84 -25.10
CA ASN A 75 11.36 -2.96 -25.65
C ASN A 75 11.28 -2.35 -27.05
N LYS A 76 10.68 -3.11 -27.96
CA LYS A 76 10.34 -2.64 -29.30
C LYS A 76 8.82 -2.57 -29.42
N ASP A 77 8.33 -1.54 -30.10
CA ASP A 77 6.94 -1.47 -30.52
C ASP A 77 6.62 -2.51 -31.61
N GLN A 78 5.37 -2.57 -32.04
CA GLN A 78 4.93 -3.49 -33.09
C GLN A 78 5.63 -3.24 -34.43
N ASN A 79 6.26 -2.08 -34.60
CA ASN A 79 6.98 -1.68 -35.80
C ASN A 79 8.51 -1.90 -35.67
N GLY A 80 8.95 -2.46 -34.52
CA GLY A 80 10.35 -2.73 -34.25
C GLY A 80 11.16 -1.55 -33.75
N ASN A 81 10.54 -0.39 -33.46
CA ASN A 81 11.22 0.77 -32.90
C ASN A 81 11.50 0.56 -31.40
N LEU A 82 12.64 1.06 -30.95
CA LEU A 82 12.96 1.08 -29.51
C LEU A 82 11.97 1.99 -28.76
N VAL A 83 11.27 1.43 -27.78
CA VAL A 83 10.34 2.15 -26.94
C VAL A 83 10.97 2.37 -25.57
N THR A 84 11.02 3.62 -25.13
CA THR A 84 11.39 3.94 -23.77
C THR A 84 10.28 3.49 -22.83
N LEU A 85 10.59 2.63 -21.85
CA LEU A 85 9.65 2.25 -20.80
C LEU A 85 9.29 3.51 -19.99
N THR A 86 8.02 3.89 -20.06
CA THR A 86 7.46 4.95 -19.23
C THR A 86 6.80 4.30 -18.02
N TYR A 87 7.30 4.60 -16.83
CA TYR A 87 6.70 4.13 -15.59
C TYR A 87 5.60 5.08 -15.14
N LYS A 88 4.48 4.50 -14.71
CA LYS A 88 3.34 5.23 -14.14
C LYS A 88 3.45 5.26 -12.62
N ASP A 89 2.72 6.13 -12.00
CA ASP A 89 2.62 6.20 -10.53
C ASP A 89 2.13 4.87 -9.93
N CYS A 90 1.18 4.19 -10.58
CA CYS A 90 0.67 2.88 -10.19
C CYS A 90 1.65 1.71 -10.37
N ASP A 91 2.82 1.93 -10.95
CA ASP A 91 3.91 0.93 -11.00
C ASP A 91 4.75 0.93 -9.72
N ASN A 92 4.36 1.71 -8.73
CA ASN A 92 5.04 1.82 -7.44
C ASN A 92 4.14 1.40 -6.29
N ILE A 93 4.77 0.95 -5.20
CA ILE A 93 4.14 0.88 -3.88
C ILE A 93 4.59 2.08 -3.04
N ILE A 94 3.76 2.45 -2.06
CA ILE A 94 4.10 3.49 -1.09
C ILE A 94 4.31 2.81 0.26
N VAL A 95 5.33 3.23 0.98
CA VAL A 95 5.70 2.66 2.28
C VAL A 95 5.85 3.78 3.31
N HIS A 96 5.25 3.56 4.47
CA HIS A 96 5.55 4.31 5.68
C HIS A 96 6.16 3.38 6.72
N VAL A 97 7.40 3.65 7.10
CA VAL A 97 8.14 2.87 8.09
C VAL A 97 7.68 3.27 9.49
N LEU A 98 6.93 2.39 10.15
CA LEU A 98 6.45 2.60 11.53
C LEU A 98 7.55 2.28 12.55
N LYS A 99 8.35 1.24 12.26
CA LYS A 99 9.52 0.86 13.05
C LYS A 99 10.56 0.25 12.11
N LYS A 100 11.80 0.68 12.27
CA LYS A 100 12.94 0.11 11.56
C LYS A 100 13.47 -1.11 12.32
N GLY A 101 13.66 -2.22 11.61
CA GLY A 101 14.28 -3.42 12.14
C GLY A 101 15.81 -3.30 12.26
N GLU A 102 16.41 -4.27 12.92
CA GLU A 102 17.87 -4.35 13.09
C GLU A 102 18.53 -5.25 12.03
N GLY A 103 17.73 -5.95 11.24
CA GLY A 103 18.20 -6.80 10.15
C GLY A 103 19.01 -6.01 9.11
N LYS A 104 20.05 -6.64 8.57
CA LYS A 104 21.01 -6.00 7.65
C LYS A 104 20.78 -6.35 6.19
N THR A 105 19.98 -7.36 5.94
CA THR A 105 19.74 -7.89 4.59
C THR A 105 18.25 -8.20 4.40
N SER A 106 17.81 -8.14 3.16
CA SER A 106 16.43 -8.42 2.76
C SER A 106 16.28 -9.81 2.14
N PRO A 107 15.08 -10.40 2.16
CA PRO A 107 14.80 -11.62 1.40
C PRO A 107 14.92 -11.39 -0.11
N ILE A 108 15.09 -12.49 -0.84
CA ILE A 108 14.93 -12.54 -2.29
C ILE A 108 13.70 -13.38 -2.65
N LEU A 109 13.26 -13.36 -3.91
CA LEU A 109 12.02 -13.99 -4.38
C LEU A 109 11.84 -15.45 -3.95
N THR A 110 12.93 -16.23 -3.92
CA THR A 110 12.92 -17.66 -3.61
C THR A 110 13.04 -17.97 -2.13
N ASP A 111 13.24 -16.95 -1.29
CA ASP A 111 13.41 -17.15 0.15
C ASP A 111 12.06 -17.44 0.83
N SER A 112 12.10 -18.27 1.86
CA SER A 112 10.97 -18.42 2.77
C SER A 112 10.96 -17.26 3.76
N VAL A 113 9.81 -16.64 3.99
CA VAL A 113 9.61 -15.54 4.94
C VAL A 113 8.69 -15.95 6.09
N GLN A 114 8.87 -15.32 7.24
CA GLN A 114 7.91 -15.28 8.33
C GLN A 114 7.43 -13.83 8.46
N VAL A 115 6.18 -13.58 8.08
CA VAL A 115 5.59 -12.24 8.05
C VAL A 115 4.24 -12.23 8.77
N SER A 116 4.04 -11.22 9.61
CA SER A 116 2.73 -10.89 10.17
C SER A 116 2.16 -9.72 9.38
N TYR A 117 0.85 -9.77 9.10
CA TYR A 117 0.21 -8.69 8.35
C TYR A 117 -1.26 -8.52 8.69
N ARG A 118 -1.78 -7.36 8.36
CA ARG A 118 -3.20 -7.02 8.30
C ARG A 118 -3.46 -6.21 7.04
N GLY A 119 -4.37 -6.68 6.20
CA GLY A 119 -4.81 -6.02 4.98
C GLY A 119 -6.16 -5.34 5.16
N ARG A 120 -6.25 -4.07 4.73
CA ARG A 120 -7.45 -3.24 4.78
C ARG A 120 -7.74 -2.60 3.43
N PHE A 121 -9.02 -2.38 3.16
CA PHE A 121 -9.47 -1.47 2.11
C PHE A 121 -9.28 -0.01 2.54
N ILE A 122 -9.57 0.92 1.64
CA ILE A 122 -9.70 2.34 1.99
C ILE A 122 -10.86 2.53 2.98
N PRO A 123 -10.86 3.63 3.77
CA PRO A 123 -11.98 3.96 4.65
C PRO A 123 -13.30 4.10 3.90
N THR A 124 -14.37 3.67 4.58
CA THR A 124 -15.74 3.80 4.10
C THR A 124 -16.64 4.30 5.23
N LYS A 125 -17.92 4.61 4.92
CA LYS A 125 -18.89 5.07 5.93
C LYS A 125 -19.04 4.07 7.08
N ASN A 126 -19.03 2.76 6.78
CA ASN A 126 -19.25 1.71 7.78
C ASN A 126 -17.93 1.23 8.45
N TYR A 127 -16.79 1.52 7.84
CA TYR A 127 -15.47 1.12 8.30
C TYR A 127 -14.49 2.30 8.23
N GLU A 128 -14.44 3.10 9.28
CA GLU A 128 -13.63 4.32 9.35
C GLU A 128 -12.12 4.06 9.12
N GLU A 129 -11.61 2.90 9.56
CA GLU A 129 -10.22 2.50 9.32
C GLU A 129 -10.05 1.63 8.06
N GLY A 130 -11.11 1.36 7.33
CA GLY A 130 -11.18 0.39 6.24
C GLY A 130 -11.45 -1.03 6.71
N TYR A 131 -12.29 -1.76 5.95
CA TYR A 131 -12.62 -3.16 6.22
C TYR A 131 -11.38 -4.04 6.19
N VAL A 132 -11.19 -4.87 7.21
CA VAL A 132 -10.11 -5.86 7.26
C VAL A 132 -10.53 -7.07 6.43
N PHE A 133 -9.89 -7.26 5.28
CA PHE A 133 -10.20 -8.38 4.41
C PHE A 133 -9.35 -9.63 4.70
N ASP A 134 -8.15 -9.45 5.29
CA ASP A 134 -7.27 -10.55 5.67
C ASP A 134 -6.27 -10.12 6.74
N GLN A 135 -5.93 -11.02 7.65
CA GLN A 135 -4.96 -10.72 8.72
C GLN A 135 -4.39 -11.98 9.35
N SER A 136 -3.15 -11.90 9.84
CA SER A 136 -2.48 -12.93 10.64
C SER A 136 -2.46 -12.63 12.15
N PHE A 137 -2.90 -11.44 12.56
CA PHE A 137 -3.01 -11.02 13.96
C PHE A 137 -4.23 -10.09 14.15
N THR A 138 -4.74 -10.01 15.38
CA THR A 138 -5.85 -9.14 15.78
C THR A 138 -5.39 -8.09 16.79
N GLY A 139 -6.15 -6.99 16.92
CA GLY A 139 -5.77 -5.89 17.83
C GLY A 139 -4.51 -5.15 17.40
N THR A 140 -3.79 -4.56 18.32
CA THR A 140 -2.47 -3.95 18.06
C THR A 140 -1.45 -5.06 17.86
N PHE A 141 -0.52 -4.86 16.91
CA PHE A 141 0.56 -5.84 16.69
C PHE A 141 1.43 -5.98 17.94
N ASP A 142 1.62 -7.21 18.39
CA ASP A 142 2.53 -7.58 19.46
C ASP A 142 3.39 -8.76 19.01
N ALA A 143 4.69 -8.54 18.93
CA ALA A 143 5.66 -9.54 18.48
C ALA A 143 5.73 -10.79 19.37
N ALA A 144 5.34 -10.68 20.65
CA ALA A 144 5.35 -11.80 21.60
C ALA A 144 4.19 -12.77 21.35
N THR A 145 3.06 -12.26 20.88
CA THR A 145 1.82 -13.03 20.68
C THR A 145 1.49 -13.28 19.21
N ALA A 146 2.09 -12.51 18.28
CA ALA A 146 1.84 -12.66 16.86
C ALA A 146 2.33 -14.01 16.33
N ASN A 147 1.49 -14.66 15.54
CA ASN A 147 1.83 -15.90 14.84
C ASN A 147 2.03 -15.59 13.34
N PRO A 148 3.28 -15.35 12.90
CA PRO A 148 3.55 -15.01 11.52
C PRO A 148 3.26 -16.18 10.59
N ILE A 149 2.69 -15.89 9.43
CA ILE A 149 2.56 -16.89 8.37
C ILE A 149 3.93 -17.21 7.76
N ARG A 150 4.03 -18.38 7.16
CA ARG A 150 5.21 -18.80 6.41
C ARG A 150 4.84 -18.98 4.95
N SER A 151 5.60 -18.34 4.06
CA SER A 151 5.42 -18.44 2.61
C SER A 151 6.74 -18.16 1.90
N VAL A 152 6.78 -18.35 0.59
CA VAL A 152 7.87 -17.88 -0.26
C VAL A 152 7.65 -16.39 -0.54
N ALA A 153 8.71 -15.56 -0.51
CA ALA A 153 8.61 -14.12 -0.70
C ALA A 153 7.96 -13.74 -2.04
N GLY A 154 8.24 -14.48 -3.11
CA GLY A 154 7.63 -14.29 -4.43
C GLY A 154 6.25 -14.93 -4.60
N GLY A 155 5.63 -15.45 -3.55
CA GLY A 155 4.32 -16.13 -3.59
C GLY A 155 3.11 -15.23 -3.30
N PHE A 156 3.30 -13.93 -3.21
CA PHE A 156 2.26 -12.94 -2.93
C PHE A 156 1.97 -12.08 -4.17
N ILE A 157 0.99 -11.18 -4.07
CA ILE A 157 0.76 -10.14 -5.08
C ILE A 157 2.02 -9.28 -5.25
N ASP A 158 2.20 -8.72 -6.43
CA ASP A 158 3.44 -8.01 -6.80
C ASP A 158 3.81 -6.89 -5.83
N GLY A 159 2.84 -6.10 -5.38
CA GLY A 159 3.10 -5.03 -4.42
C GLY A 159 3.56 -5.54 -3.05
N PHE A 160 2.98 -6.64 -2.54
CA PHE A 160 3.38 -7.24 -1.27
C PHE A 160 4.78 -7.87 -1.37
N THR A 161 5.04 -8.58 -2.48
CA THR A 161 6.38 -9.11 -2.81
C THR A 161 7.40 -7.97 -2.87
N THR A 162 7.08 -6.87 -3.55
CA THR A 162 7.97 -5.69 -3.63
C THR A 162 8.35 -5.19 -2.23
N ALA A 163 7.38 -5.07 -1.32
CA ALA A 163 7.64 -4.67 0.06
C ALA A 163 8.58 -5.66 0.76
N LEU A 164 8.31 -6.97 0.69
CA LEU A 164 9.14 -8.00 1.33
C LEU A 164 10.59 -7.96 0.85
N LEU A 165 10.84 -7.72 -0.44
CA LEU A 165 12.18 -7.65 -1.00
C LEU A 165 12.97 -6.40 -0.55
N LYS A 166 12.30 -5.42 0.06
CA LYS A 166 12.91 -4.20 0.63
C LYS A 166 12.99 -4.24 2.15
N MET A 167 12.13 -5.02 2.81
CA MET A 167 12.10 -5.13 4.26
C MET A 167 13.31 -5.87 4.81
N HIS A 168 13.74 -5.45 6.00
CA HIS A 168 14.71 -6.16 6.83
C HIS A 168 13.98 -6.86 8.00
N PRO A 169 14.52 -7.95 8.55
CA PRO A 169 13.97 -8.54 9.77
C PRO A 169 13.79 -7.50 10.89
N GLY A 170 12.63 -7.50 11.50
CA GLY A 170 12.22 -6.55 12.53
C GLY A 170 11.52 -5.28 12.01
N ASP A 171 11.53 -5.04 10.69
CA ASP A 171 10.77 -3.92 10.11
C ASP A 171 9.28 -4.08 10.35
N HIS A 172 8.63 -2.96 10.69
CA HIS A 172 7.19 -2.81 10.80
C HIS A 172 6.75 -1.65 9.91
N TRP A 173 6.04 -1.95 8.85
CA TRP A 173 5.71 -1.01 7.79
C TRP A 173 4.20 -0.93 7.56
N GLN A 174 3.74 0.25 7.16
CA GLN A 174 2.47 0.43 6.48
C GLN A 174 2.75 0.52 4.98
N VAL A 175 2.08 -0.30 4.19
CA VAL A 175 2.29 -0.42 2.75
C VAL A 175 1.00 -0.17 2.01
N PHE A 176 1.03 0.70 0.99
CA PHE A 176 -0.10 1.03 0.15
C PHE A 176 0.18 0.51 -1.25
N ILE A 177 -0.68 -0.37 -1.72
CA ILE A 177 -0.51 -1.12 -2.97
C ILE A 177 -1.66 -0.75 -3.90
N PRO A 178 -1.40 -0.15 -5.08
CA PRO A 178 -2.45 0.15 -6.04
C PRO A 178 -3.00 -1.16 -6.63
N TYR A 179 -4.24 -1.14 -7.10
CA TYR A 179 -4.90 -2.35 -7.58
C TYR A 179 -4.15 -3.07 -8.71
N GLN A 180 -3.40 -2.33 -9.53
CA GLN A 180 -2.57 -2.87 -10.62
C GLN A 180 -1.46 -3.82 -10.13
N LEU A 181 -0.98 -3.61 -8.92
CA LEU A 181 0.03 -4.44 -8.26
C LEU A 181 -0.58 -5.39 -7.21
N ALA A 182 -1.91 -5.52 -7.21
CA ALA A 182 -2.71 -6.34 -6.32
C ALA A 182 -3.60 -7.31 -7.09
N TYR A 183 -4.92 -7.15 -7.02
CA TYR A 183 -5.89 -8.05 -7.65
C TYR A 183 -6.54 -7.48 -8.93
N GLY A 184 -6.02 -6.35 -9.42
CA GLY A 184 -6.45 -5.75 -10.67
C GLY A 184 -7.87 -5.19 -10.65
N GLU A 185 -8.41 -5.05 -11.86
CA GLU A 185 -9.75 -4.52 -12.09
C GLU A 185 -10.85 -5.49 -11.67
N SER A 186 -10.58 -6.81 -11.78
CA SER A 186 -11.57 -7.84 -11.50
C SER A 186 -11.69 -8.19 -10.02
N GLY A 187 -10.64 -8.00 -9.22
CA GLY A 187 -10.61 -8.48 -7.83
C GLY A 187 -10.64 -10.01 -7.72
N ASN A 188 -11.19 -10.52 -6.63
CA ASN A 188 -11.49 -11.94 -6.41
C ASN A 188 -12.73 -12.08 -5.50
N SER A 189 -12.99 -13.29 -4.97
CA SER A 189 -14.15 -13.55 -4.10
C SER A 189 -14.17 -12.72 -2.80
N SER A 190 -13.04 -12.22 -2.33
CA SER A 190 -12.90 -11.48 -1.07
C SER A 190 -12.42 -10.04 -1.26
N ILE A 191 -11.89 -9.72 -2.42
CA ILE A 191 -11.31 -8.43 -2.76
C ILE A 191 -12.10 -7.80 -3.91
N GLN A 192 -12.74 -6.66 -3.62
CA GLN A 192 -13.43 -5.87 -4.65
C GLN A 192 -12.42 -5.41 -5.70
N GLY A 193 -12.77 -5.52 -6.98
CA GLY A 193 -11.95 -4.99 -8.08
C GLY A 193 -11.63 -3.50 -7.89
N TYR A 194 -10.53 -3.04 -8.47
CA TYR A 194 -10.02 -1.67 -8.35
C TYR A 194 -9.64 -1.24 -6.93
N SER A 195 -9.43 -2.18 -5.99
CA SER A 195 -9.08 -1.85 -4.60
C SER A 195 -7.60 -1.54 -4.44
N MET A 196 -7.28 -0.32 -3.99
CA MET A 196 -6.02 -0.06 -3.32
C MET A 196 -5.99 -0.82 -2.00
N LEU A 197 -4.95 -1.59 -1.75
CA LEU A 197 -4.79 -2.36 -0.53
C LEU A 197 -3.84 -1.64 0.42
N ARG A 198 -4.22 -1.59 1.69
CA ARG A 198 -3.41 -1.01 2.76
C ARG A 198 -3.00 -2.13 3.69
N PHE A 199 -1.71 -2.44 3.73
CA PHE A 199 -1.18 -3.47 4.62
C PHE A 199 -0.38 -2.86 5.76
N GLU A 200 -0.60 -3.37 6.95
CA GLU A 200 0.35 -3.31 8.06
C GLU A 200 1.16 -4.60 8.00
N MET A 201 2.49 -4.51 7.88
CA MET A 201 3.37 -5.66 7.66
C MET A 201 4.53 -5.67 8.65
N VAL A 202 4.83 -6.85 9.22
CA VAL A 202 6.02 -7.05 10.06
C VAL A 202 6.79 -8.26 9.58
N LEU A 203 8.00 -8.05 9.08
CA LEU A 203 8.91 -9.14 8.70
C LEU A 203 9.67 -9.64 9.94
N LYS A 204 9.33 -10.84 10.41
CA LYS A 204 9.99 -11.45 11.57
C LYS A 204 11.37 -12.01 11.19
N SER A 205 11.43 -12.75 10.08
CA SER A 205 12.64 -13.42 9.63
C SER A 205 12.47 -13.96 8.22
N TYR A 206 13.58 -14.36 7.62
CA TYR A 206 13.55 -15.10 6.36
C TYR A 206 14.62 -16.20 6.35
N LYS A 207 14.51 -17.13 5.41
CA LYS A 207 15.44 -18.22 5.23
C LYS A 207 15.74 -18.39 3.74
N ARG A 208 17.02 -18.38 3.35
CA ARG A 208 17.45 -18.67 1.99
C ARG A 208 16.95 -20.04 1.53
N ALA A 209 16.59 -20.17 0.26
CA ALA A 209 16.08 -21.42 -0.30
C ALA A 209 17.04 -22.60 -0.06
N SER A 210 18.36 -22.37 -0.17
CA SER A 210 19.40 -23.36 0.15
C SER A 210 19.85 -23.35 1.61
N GLY A 211 19.32 -22.44 2.44
CA GLY A 211 19.75 -22.21 3.80
C GLY A 211 19.04 -23.14 4.81
N LYS A 212 19.72 -23.41 5.93
CA LYS A 212 19.15 -24.21 7.02
C LYS A 212 18.62 -23.36 8.16
N LYS A 213 19.07 -22.11 8.30
CA LYS A 213 18.73 -21.23 9.44
C LYS A 213 17.85 -20.07 9.00
N TRP A 214 16.99 -19.63 9.92
CA TRP A 214 16.24 -18.38 9.80
C TRP A 214 17.15 -17.21 10.14
N ILE A 215 17.09 -16.16 9.32
CA ILE A 215 17.80 -14.89 9.48
C ILE A 215 16.84 -13.93 10.18
N THR A 216 17.24 -13.46 11.36
CA THR A 216 16.46 -12.57 12.23
C THR A 216 17.11 -11.20 12.44
N GLU A 217 18.39 -11.09 12.08
CA GLU A 217 19.23 -9.88 12.21
C GLU A 217 20.07 -9.63 10.95
#